data_2dde9d9072282cc4a92defd13f526962
#
_entry.id   2dde9d9072282cc4a92defd13f526962
#
_cell.length_a   1.000
_cell.length_b   1.000
_cell.length_c   1.000
_cell.angle_alpha   90.00
_cell.angle_beta   90.00
_cell.angle_gamma   90.00
#
_symmetry.space_group_name_H-M   'P 1'
#
loop_
_entity.id
_entity.type
_entity.pdbx_description
1 polymer ?
#
loop_
_entity_poly.entity_id
_entity_poly.type
_entity_poly.pdbx_seq_one_letter_code
_entity_poly.pdbx_strand_id
1 'polypeptide(L)'
;MRPAELCEQVRAEAAQIARARGVTLDAATGPAVAGAPEAPLDRTALARAAANLVANAAEHARSRVAVSCDVEGGHLVIEVADDGPGFSPAALERGCERLFTDDSSRSSRDGGRHYGLGLHAASEAASAHGGSVSLANSPSGGAVATIAVPLCGA
;
A
#
# COMPACT_ATOMS: atom_id res chain seq x y z
N MET A 1 15.27 8.72 -10.27
CA MET A 1 14.14 9.48 -9.70
C MET A 1 14.35 9.69 -8.21
N ARG A 2 13.94 10.83 -7.68
CA ARG A 2 14.06 11.09 -6.25
C ARG A 2 12.89 10.48 -5.51
N PRO A 3 13.14 9.79 -4.41
CA PRO A 3 12.03 9.22 -3.62
C PRO A 3 10.99 10.25 -3.18
N ALA A 4 11.40 11.49 -2.92
CA ALA A 4 10.47 12.54 -2.54
C ALA A 4 9.41 12.81 -3.61
N GLU A 5 9.77 12.71 -4.88
CA GLU A 5 8.83 12.92 -5.98
C GLU A 5 7.78 11.82 -6.02
N LEU A 6 8.21 10.59 -5.76
CA LEU A 6 7.27 9.48 -5.70
C LEU A 6 6.32 9.65 -4.52
N CYS A 7 6.85 10.04 -3.38
CA CYS A 7 6.02 10.22 -2.18
C CYS A 7 4.98 11.32 -2.37
N GLU A 8 5.34 12.39 -3.07
CA GLU A 8 4.37 13.44 -3.37
C GLU A 8 3.26 12.94 -4.28
N GLN A 9 3.63 12.17 -5.29
CA GLN A 9 2.63 11.62 -6.20
C GLN A 9 1.72 10.65 -5.47
N VAL A 10 2.28 9.77 -4.65
CA VAL A 10 1.50 8.83 -3.85
C VAL A 10 0.50 9.57 -2.97
N ARG A 11 0.96 10.61 -2.30
CA ARG A 11 0.08 11.40 -1.44
C ARG A 11 -1.05 12.06 -2.21
N ALA A 12 -0.74 12.63 -3.37
CA ALA A 12 -1.75 13.31 -4.18
C ALA A 12 -2.81 12.34 -4.69
N GLU A 13 -2.38 11.18 -5.16
CA GLU A 13 -3.31 10.17 -5.64
C GLU A 13 -4.14 9.58 -4.50
N ALA A 14 -3.51 9.36 -3.35
CA ALA A 14 -4.23 8.88 -2.17
C ALA A 14 -5.32 9.87 -1.75
N ALA A 15 -5.04 11.16 -1.83
CA ALA A 15 -6.04 12.17 -1.49
C ALA A 15 -7.24 12.11 -2.42
N GLN A 16 -7.01 11.88 -3.70
CA GLN A 16 -8.10 11.76 -4.67
C GLN A 16 -8.95 10.52 -4.39
N ILE A 17 -8.30 9.40 -4.11
CA ILE A 17 -8.99 8.15 -3.82
C ILE A 17 -9.83 8.30 -2.55
N ALA A 18 -9.24 8.86 -1.50
CA ALA A 18 -9.94 9.04 -0.23
C ALA A 18 -11.17 9.95 -0.40
N ARG A 19 -11.01 11.02 -1.16
CA ARG A 19 -12.12 11.94 -1.41
C ARG A 19 -13.23 11.25 -2.17
N ALA A 20 -12.90 10.46 -3.17
CA ALA A 20 -13.90 9.75 -3.95
C ALA A 20 -14.66 8.71 -3.13
N ARG A 21 -14.04 8.17 -2.10
CA ARG A 21 -14.67 7.17 -1.23
C ARG A 21 -15.24 7.75 0.05
N GLY A 22 -15.06 9.04 0.28
CA GLY A 22 -15.59 9.67 1.48
C GLY A 22 -14.90 9.28 2.77
N VAL A 23 -13.62 8.91 2.70
CA VAL A 23 -12.85 8.59 3.90
C VAL A 23 -11.84 9.69 4.16
N THR A 24 -11.43 9.81 5.42
CA THR A 24 -10.40 10.77 5.83
C THR A 24 -9.02 10.19 5.51
N LEU A 25 -8.15 11.01 4.98
CA LEU A 25 -6.77 10.61 4.73
C LEU A 25 -5.82 11.32 5.69
N ASP A 26 -4.97 10.53 6.33
CA ASP A 26 -3.81 11.04 7.07
C ASP A 26 -2.59 10.66 6.25
N ALA A 27 -1.85 11.64 5.80
CA ALA A 27 -0.64 11.39 5.01
C ALA A 27 0.57 11.99 5.72
N ALA A 28 1.65 11.23 5.77
CA ALA A 28 2.89 11.67 6.42
C ALA A 28 4.09 11.24 5.58
N THR A 29 5.12 12.07 5.58
CA THR A 29 6.37 11.76 4.89
C THR A 29 7.49 11.95 5.92
N GLY A 30 8.29 10.91 6.11
CA GLY A 30 9.39 10.95 7.07
C GLY A 30 10.50 11.89 6.61
N PRO A 31 11.27 12.43 7.55
CA PRO A 31 12.32 13.42 7.23
C PRO A 31 13.44 12.86 6.36
N ALA A 32 13.70 11.56 6.43
CA ALA A 32 14.75 10.95 5.62
C ALA A 32 14.46 10.93 4.14
N VAL A 33 13.19 11.06 3.75
CA VAL A 33 12.79 11.03 2.34
C VAL A 33 13.35 12.23 1.58
N ALA A 34 13.28 13.40 2.18
CA ALA A 34 13.71 14.64 1.52
C ALA A 34 15.19 14.63 1.14
N GLY A 35 16.01 13.97 1.95
CA GLY A 35 17.45 13.90 1.72
C GLY A 35 17.89 12.65 0.97
N ALA A 36 16.98 11.80 0.60
CA ALA A 36 17.34 10.56 -0.07
C ALA A 36 17.84 10.83 -1.50
N PRO A 37 18.92 10.15 -1.91
CA PRO A 37 19.46 10.37 -3.24
C PRO A 37 18.57 9.77 -4.33
N GLU A 38 18.84 10.14 -5.57
CA GLU A 38 18.14 9.55 -6.68
C GLU A 38 18.37 8.04 -6.70
N ALA A 39 17.34 7.32 -7.10
CA ALA A 39 17.38 5.87 -7.14
C ALA A 39 16.73 5.38 -8.44
N PRO A 40 17.09 4.18 -8.91
CA PRO A 40 16.53 3.62 -10.14
C PRO A 40 15.12 3.07 -9.91
N LEU A 41 14.20 3.97 -9.63
CA LEU A 41 12.81 3.61 -9.34
C LEU A 41 11.91 3.98 -10.51
N ASP A 42 10.97 3.12 -10.81
CA ASP A 42 9.94 3.40 -11.80
C ASP A 42 8.78 4.06 -11.08
N ARG A 43 8.71 5.39 -11.19
CA ARG A 43 7.70 6.18 -10.50
C ARG A 43 6.28 5.76 -10.85
N THR A 44 6.02 5.52 -12.13
CA THR A 44 4.69 5.14 -12.57
C THR A 44 4.26 3.81 -11.98
N ALA A 45 5.14 2.82 -12.02
CA ALA A 45 4.83 1.49 -11.50
C ALA A 45 4.62 1.52 -9.99
N LEU A 46 5.50 2.21 -9.26
CA LEU A 46 5.39 2.25 -7.80
C LEU A 46 4.23 3.12 -7.33
N ALA A 47 3.94 4.20 -8.03
CA ALA A 47 2.78 5.02 -7.69
C ALA A 47 1.49 4.23 -7.91
N ARG A 48 1.43 3.46 -8.97
CA ARG A 48 0.26 2.62 -9.23
C ARG A 48 0.12 1.53 -8.18
N ALA A 49 1.25 0.93 -7.77
CA ALA A 49 1.23 -0.07 -6.70
C ALA A 49 0.68 0.53 -5.41
N ALA A 50 1.16 1.71 -5.04
CA ALA A 50 0.66 2.38 -3.84
C ALA A 50 -0.82 2.74 -3.98
N ALA A 51 -1.24 3.21 -5.15
CA ALA A 51 -2.64 3.55 -5.40
C ALA A 51 -3.55 2.32 -5.25
N ASN A 52 -3.07 1.15 -5.69
CA ASN A 52 -3.81 -0.09 -5.50
C ASN A 52 -4.03 -0.40 -4.02
N LEU A 53 -3.00 -0.20 -3.21
CA LEU A 53 -3.12 -0.41 -1.76
C LEU A 53 -4.06 0.61 -1.13
N VAL A 54 -3.99 1.85 -1.55
CA VAL A 54 -4.85 2.90 -1.01
C VAL A 54 -6.32 2.65 -1.40
N ALA A 55 -6.56 2.25 -2.64
CA ALA A 55 -7.91 1.95 -3.09
C ALA A 55 -8.51 0.80 -2.30
N ASN A 56 -7.71 -0.25 -2.06
CA ASN A 56 -8.14 -1.38 -1.26
C ASN A 56 -8.44 -0.94 0.18
N ALA A 57 -7.56 -0.15 0.76
CA ALA A 57 -7.77 0.35 2.11
C ALA A 57 -9.03 1.22 2.22
N ALA A 58 -9.22 2.12 1.25
CA ALA A 58 -10.39 3.01 1.26
C ALA A 58 -11.69 2.24 1.11
N GLU A 59 -11.67 1.14 0.37
CA GLU A 59 -12.86 0.32 0.20
C GLU A 59 -13.29 -0.33 1.51
N HIS A 60 -12.35 -0.71 2.36
CA HIS A 60 -12.64 -1.44 3.59
C HIS A 60 -12.56 -0.60 4.85
N ALA A 61 -12.08 0.63 4.76
CA ALA A 61 -11.98 1.52 5.90
C ALA A 61 -13.37 1.87 6.45
N ARG A 62 -13.44 2.06 7.75
CA ARG A 62 -14.65 2.58 8.37
C ARG A 62 -14.74 4.08 8.16
N SER A 63 -13.63 4.79 8.37
CA SER A 63 -13.62 6.24 8.23
C SER A 63 -12.27 6.81 7.81
N ARG A 64 -11.18 6.08 7.96
CA ARG A 64 -9.84 6.66 7.82
C ARG A 64 -8.86 5.73 7.16
N VAL A 65 -8.02 6.31 6.30
CA VAL A 65 -6.86 5.65 5.71
C VAL A 65 -5.64 6.50 6.05
N ALA A 66 -4.56 5.85 6.45
CA ALA A 66 -3.29 6.52 6.73
C ALA A 66 -2.24 6.03 5.72
N VAL A 67 -1.51 6.96 5.13
CA VAL A 67 -0.44 6.65 4.18
C VAL A 67 0.82 7.32 4.68
N SER A 68 1.89 6.55 4.84
CA SER A 68 3.17 7.11 5.21
C SER A 68 4.25 6.66 4.26
N CYS A 69 5.20 7.54 4.00
CA CYS A 69 6.39 7.24 3.20
C CYS A 69 7.61 7.58 4.06
N ASP A 70 8.55 6.66 4.12
CA ASP A 70 9.77 6.91 4.87
C ASP A 70 10.93 6.17 4.22
N VAL A 71 12.13 6.47 4.65
CA VAL A 71 13.33 5.76 4.24
C VAL A 71 13.93 5.13 5.48
N GLU A 72 14.00 3.81 5.48
CA GLU A 72 14.50 3.04 6.62
C GLU A 72 15.43 1.95 6.13
N GLY A 73 16.63 1.89 6.71
CA GLY A 73 17.58 0.84 6.37
C GLY A 73 17.90 0.74 4.89
N GLY A 74 17.97 1.86 4.19
CA GLY A 74 18.26 1.88 2.77
C GLY A 74 17.08 1.50 1.87
N HIS A 75 15.88 1.43 2.43
CA HIS A 75 14.66 1.12 1.67
C HIS A 75 13.70 2.28 1.72
N LEU A 76 12.98 2.48 0.62
CA LEU A 76 11.81 3.32 0.62
C LEU A 76 10.65 2.45 1.10
N VAL A 77 9.97 2.92 2.14
CA VAL A 77 8.87 2.19 2.76
C VAL A 77 7.60 3.02 2.61
N ILE A 78 6.60 2.43 1.97
CA ILE A 78 5.29 3.07 1.82
C ILE A 78 4.30 2.19 2.56
N GLU A 79 3.69 2.74 3.61
CA GLU A 79 2.76 2.00 4.44
C GLU A 79 1.37 2.57 4.29
N VAL A 80 0.39 1.69 4.07
CA VAL A 80 -1.02 2.07 3.93
C VAL A 80 -1.80 1.32 4.97
N ALA A 81 -2.48 2.05 5.84
CA ALA A 81 -3.25 1.45 6.94
C ALA A 81 -4.70 1.96 6.89
N ASP A 82 -5.63 1.11 7.29
CA ASP A 82 -7.03 1.51 7.40
C ASP A 82 -7.57 1.16 8.78
N ASP A 83 -8.74 1.68 9.11
CA ASP A 83 -9.41 1.42 10.38
C ASP A 83 -10.57 0.43 10.21
N GLY A 84 -10.52 -0.39 9.20
CA GLY A 84 -11.52 -1.42 8.94
C GLY A 84 -11.32 -2.69 9.77
N PRO A 85 -11.91 -3.79 9.32
CA PRO A 85 -11.85 -5.05 10.09
C PRO A 85 -10.51 -5.76 10.04
N GLY A 86 -9.59 -5.33 9.19
CA GLY A 86 -8.31 -5.99 9.03
C GLY A 86 -8.37 -7.14 8.03
N PHE A 87 -7.21 -7.75 7.81
CA PHE A 87 -7.12 -8.91 6.94
C PHE A 87 -7.53 -10.17 7.70
N SER A 88 -8.17 -11.11 7.00
CA SER A 88 -8.46 -12.42 7.57
C SER A 88 -7.16 -13.22 7.71
N PRO A 89 -7.14 -14.29 8.54
CA PRO A 89 -5.97 -15.15 8.61
C PRO A 89 -5.54 -15.69 7.25
N ALA A 90 -6.49 -16.07 6.41
CA ALA A 90 -6.19 -16.58 5.08
C ALA A 90 -5.54 -15.51 4.22
N ALA A 91 -6.00 -14.27 4.32
CA ALA A 91 -5.43 -13.17 3.58
C ALA A 91 -4.01 -12.86 4.04
N LEU A 92 -3.76 -12.91 5.34
CA LEU A 92 -2.41 -12.69 5.85
C LEU A 92 -1.43 -13.74 5.38
N GLU A 93 -1.92 -14.96 5.20
CA GLU A 93 -1.09 -16.06 4.74
C GLU A 93 -0.82 -16.02 3.24
N ARG A 94 -1.84 -15.66 2.45
CA ARG A 94 -1.73 -15.72 1.00
C ARG A 94 -1.64 -14.38 0.31
N GLY A 95 -2.16 -13.37 0.92
CA GLY A 95 -2.32 -11.99 0.52
C GLY A 95 -2.03 -11.55 -0.90
N CYS A 96 -0.82 -11.74 -1.34
CA CYS A 96 -0.39 -11.23 -2.65
C CYS A 96 -0.38 -12.28 -3.75
N GLU A 97 -0.94 -13.45 -3.51
CA GLU A 97 -1.03 -14.47 -4.54
C GLU A 97 -2.01 -14.01 -5.62
N ARG A 98 -1.67 -14.34 -6.84
CA ARG A 98 -2.49 -13.96 -7.97
C ARG A 98 -3.87 -14.58 -7.87
N LEU A 99 -4.89 -13.75 -8.11
CA LEU A 99 -6.28 -14.18 -8.12
C LEU A 99 -6.79 -14.72 -6.78
N PHE A 100 -6.02 -14.53 -5.71
CA PHE A 100 -6.52 -14.91 -4.41
C PHE A 100 -7.70 -14.03 -4.02
N THR A 101 -8.78 -14.65 -3.59
CA THR A 101 -9.89 -13.94 -2.97
C THR A 101 -10.20 -14.65 -1.68
N ASP A 102 -10.54 -13.88 -0.67
CA ASP A 102 -10.97 -14.43 0.60
C ASP A 102 -12.29 -15.16 0.36
N ASP A 103 -12.47 -16.29 1.03
CA ASP A 103 -13.71 -17.06 0.88
C ASP A 103 -14.94 -16.21 1.14
N SER A 104 -14.86 -15.32 2.08
CA SER A 104 -15.97 -14.43 2.36
C SER A 104 -16.26 -13.51 1.19
N SER A 105 -15.25 -13.17 0.41
CA SER A 105 -15.46 -12.25 -0.70
C SER A 105 -16.10 -12.94 -1.87
N ARG A 106 -15.98 -14.25 -1.93
CA ARG A 106 -16.54 -14.98 -3.04
C ARG A 106 -18.04 -15.00 -2.98
N SER A 107 -18.58 -15.20 -1.86
CA SER A 107 -20.01 -15.23 -1.69
C SER A 107 -20.56 -13.88 -1.41
N SER A 108 -19.73 -12.92 -1.25
CA SER A 108 -20.22 -11.67 -0.80
C SER A 108 -19.89 -10.61 -1.74
N ARG A 109 -20.44 -10.58 -2.79
CA ARG A 109 -20.46 -9.37 -3.47
C ARG A 109 -20.79 -8.29 -2.50
N ASP A 110 -20.92 -8.63 -1.30
CA ASP A 110 -21.44 -7.81 -0.27
C ASP A 110 -20.48 -7.54 0.82
N GLY A 111 -19.24 -7.49 0.59
CA GLY A 111 -18.43 -6.98 1.62
C GLY A 111 -17.20 -7.76 1.95
N GLY A 112 -16.98 -8.86 1.30
CA GLY A 112 -15.73 -9.57 1.46
C GLY A 112 -14.61 -8.77 0.84
N ARG A 113 -13.42 -8.92 1.40
CA ARG A 113 -12.26 -8.25 0.89
C ARG A 113 -11.77 -8.88 -0.40
N HIS A 114 -11.61 -8.06 -1.42
CA HIS A 114 -11.07 -8.51 -2.69
C HIS A 114 -9.62 -8.05 -2.78
N TYR A 115 -8.69 -9.00 -2.74
CA TYR A 115 -7.27 -8.70 -2.82
C TYR A 115 -6.75 -8.84 -4.24
N GLY A 116 -7.14 -9.93 -4.85
CA GLY A 116 -6.99 -10.19 -6.25
C GLY A 116 -5.81 -9.55 -6.95
N LEU A 117 -6.12 -8.98 -8.09
CA LEU A 117 -5.10 -8.42 -8.96
C LEU A 117 -4.45 -7.17 -8.41
N GLY A 118 -5.16 -6.42 -7.55
CA GLY A 118 -4.60 -5.19 -7.00
C GLY A 118 -3.38 -5.44 -6.12
N LEU A 119 -3.50 -6.37 -5.17
CA LEU A 119 -2.36 -6.71 -4.31
C LEU A 119 -1.28 -7.44 -5.08
N HIS A 120 -1.68 -8.32 -6.00
CA HIS A 120 -0.70 -9.04 -6.81
C HIS A 120 0.11 -8.07 -7.67
N ALA A 121 -0.55 -7.10 -8.30
CA ALA A 121 0.12 -6.11 -9.12
C ALA A 121 1.10 -5.26 -8.30
N ALA A 122 0.70 -4.90 -7.08
CA ALA A 122 1.58 -4.16 -6.19
C ALA A 122 2.81 -4.99 -5.81
N SER A 123 2.60 -6.26 -5.53
CA SER A 123 3.68 -7.17 -5.20
C SER A 123 4.65 -7.35 -6.36
N GLU A 124 4.12 -7.45 -7.58
CA GLU A 124 4.97 -7.58 -8.76
C GLU A 124 5.81 -6.33 -8.98
N ALA A 125 5.22 -5.17 -8.80
CA ALA A 125 5.95 -3.91 -8.95
C ALA A 125 7.09 -3.81 -7.92
N ALA A 126 6.80 -4.18 -6.68
CA ALA A 126 7.82 -4.17 -5.63
C ALA A 126 8.93 -5.18 -5.95
N SER A 127 8.56 -6.39 -6.38
CA SER A 127 9.54 -7.41 -6.73
C SER A 127 10.44 -6.99 -7.89
N ALA A 128 9.88 -6.32 -8.87
CA ALA A 128 10.66 -5.82 -10.01
C ALA A 128 11.73 -4.82 -9.55
N HIS A 129 11.55 -4.22 -8.38
CA HIS A 129 12.52 -3.30 -7.79
C HIS A 129 13.37 -3.97 -6.71
N GLY A 130 13.30 -5.28 -6.58
CA GLY A 130 14.05 -6.00 -5.55
C GLY A 130 13.44 -5.92 -4.17
N GLY A 131 12.20 -5.50 -4.10
CA GLY A 131 11.50 -5.32 -2.82
C GLY A 131 10.35 -6.27 -2.63
N SER A 132 9.44 -5.90 -1.75
CA SER A 132 8.30 -6.75 -1.40
C SER A 132 7.12 -5.95 -0.87
N VAL A 133 5.97 -6.61 -0.84
CA VAL A 133 4.77 -6.10 -0.17
C VAL A 133 4.47 -7.04 1.00
N SER A 134 4.22 -6.49 2.16
CA SER A 134 3.85 -7.27 3.33
C SER A 134 2.51 -6.81 3.87
N LEU A 135 1.77 -7.73 4.48
CA LEU A 135 0.44 -7.48 5.04
C LEU A 135 0.46 -7.80 6.52
N ALA A 136 -0.24 -7.00 7.29
CA ALA A 136 -0.37 -7.20 8.73
C ALA A 136 -1.66 -6.58 9.22
N ASN A 137 -2.04 -6.91 10.44
CA ASN A 137 -3.14 -6.22 11.11
C ASN A 137 -2.56 -5.38 12.23
N SER A 138 -3.09 -4.19 12.40
CA SER A 138 -2.66 -3.30 13.46
C SER A 138 -3.21 -3.80 14.80
N PRO A 139 -2.42 -3.69 15.88
CA PRO A 139 -2.93 -4.03 17.22
C PRO A 139 -4.16 -3.22 17.64
N SER A 140 -4.29 -2.02 17.09
CA SER A 140 -5.43 -1.16 17.38
C SER A 140 -6.61 -1.42 16.44
N GLY A 141 -6.48 -2.38 15.56
CA GLY A 141 -7.51 -2.72 14.58
C GLY A 141 -7.19 -2.14 13.21
N GLY A 142 -7.64 -2.85 12.18
CA GLY A 142 -7.43 -2.44 10.81
C GLY A 142 -6.29 -3.15 10.12
N ALA A 143 -6.22 -2.98 8.81
CA ALA A 143 -5.25 -3.64 7.96
C ALA A 143 -4.08 -2.70 7.65
N VAL A 144 -2.90 -3.28 7.53
CA VAL A 144 -1.69 -2.54 7.15
C VAL A 144 -1.02 -3.25 5.99
N ALA A 145 -0.79 -2.55 4.91
CA ALA A 145 -0.05 -3.08 3.77
C ALA A 145 1.17 -2.20 3.54
N THR A 146 2.32 -2.81 3.35
CA THR A 146 3.59 -2.09 3.26
C THR A 146 4.36 -2.49 2.02
N ILE A 147 4.77 -1.50 1.23
CA ILE A 147 5.70 -1.68 0.12
C ILE A 147 7.08 -1.27 0.63
N ALA A 148 8.07 -2.13 0.45
CA ALA A 148 9.45 -1.79 0.77
C ALA A 148 10.32 -2.11 -0.44
N VAL A 149 11.04 -1.12 -0.95
CA VAL A 149 11.93 -1.30 -2.10
C VAL A 149 13.30 -0.71 -1.78
N PRO A 150 14.38 -1.41 -2.14
CA PRO A 150 15.72 -0.89 -1.87
C PRO A 150 16.03 0.31 -2.75
N LEU A 151 16.70 1.28 -2.17
CA LEU A 151 17.10 2.49 -2.89
C LEU A 151 18.44 2.34 -3.59
N CYS A 152 19.28 1.41 -3.11
CA CYS A 152 20.52 1.11 -3.77
C CYS A 152 20.31 -0.07 -4.69
N GLY A 153 20.60 0.12 -5.95
CA GLY A 153 20.58 -0.98 -6.89
C GLY A 153 21.73 -1.90 -6.53
N ALA A 154 21.44 -2.90 -5.81
CA ALA A 154 22.47 -3.83 -5.37
C ALA A 154 23.06 -4.58 -6.52
#